data_23e1c45703a41b31dfed4a893e228ca7
#
_entry.id   23e1c45703a41b31dfed4a893e228ca7
#
_cell.length_a   1.000
_cell.length_b   1.000
_cell.length_c   1.000
_cell.angle_alpha   90.00
_cell.angle_beta   90.00
_cell.angle_gamma   90.00
#
_symmetry.space_group_name_H-M   'P 1'
#
loop_
_entity.id
_entity.type
_entity.pdbx_description
1 polymer ?
#
loop_
_entity_poly.entity_id
_entity_poly.type
_entity_poly.pdbx_seq_one_letter_code
_entity_poly.pdbx_strand_id
1 'polypeptide(L)'
;MNTKRKLRLFIQLSMLGALSMGITSTHDAVAFAAASSISQVAEFHNRMQETADNGAITILPINRAKFWAGQRFDFEVEFPKNSTNFNVGINGEGAEKVFGKKAIITDYGTHISYRINNVTFDKIGEKRVTASASGLSGRLQAKAAYTVVQEKARRRAKNVILFIGDGMSMQAKELGRILSKGLSNGKFNDVLSMEKMPSLALVTTSGYDSIVTDSANSMSAYMTGNKSVVNAMGVYENRTKDPLDDPK
;
A
#
# COMPACT_ATOMS: atom_id res chain seq x y z
N MET A 1 5.78 32.73 15.25
CA MET A 1 7.20 32.32 14.97
C MET A 1 7.26 31.90 13.51
N ASN A 2 8.06 32.60 12.70
CA ASN A 2 8.01 32.59 11.23
C ASN A 2 8.47 31.24 10.66
N THR A 3 7.75 30.67 9.71
CA THR A 3 7.98 29.36 9.08
C THR A 3 9.41 29.20 8.52
N LYS A 4 9.99 30.28 8.03
CA LYS A 4 11.39 30.33 7.58
C LYS A 4 12.41 30.11 8.70
N ARG A 5 12.09 30.46 9.94
CA ARG A 5 12.94 30.20 11.11
C ARG A 5 12.91 28.73 11.55
N LYS A 6 11.74 28.08 11.43
CA LYS A 6 11.59 26.64 11.73
C LYS A 6 12.34 25.77 10.73
N LEU A 7 12.30 26.12 9.43
CA LEU A 7 13.02 25.38 8.40
C LEU A 7 14.54 25.52 8.53
N ARG A 8 15.05 26.74 8.87
CA ARG A 8 16.48 26.94 9.14
C ARG A 8 16.95 26.19 10.39
N LEU A 9 16.13 26.11 11.43
CA LEU A 9 16.45 25.37 12.65
C LEU A 9 16.49 23.87 12.39
N PHE A 10 15.61 23.33 11.55
CA PHE A 10 15.60 21.90 11.19
C PHE A 10 16.84 21.51 10.37
N ILE A 11 17.25 22.36 9.41
CA ILE A 11 18.47 22.16 8.62
C ILE A 11 19.73 22.30 9.51
N GLN A 12 19.75 23.22 10.47
CA GLN A 12 20.87 23.37 11.41
C GLN A 12 20.95 22.21 12.41
N LEU A 13 19.85 21.65 12.88
CA LEU A 13 19.88 20.47 13.77
C LEU A 13 20.35 19.20 13.04
N SER A 14 19.97 19.02 11.78
CA SER A 14 20.46 17.89 10.97
C SER A 14 21.95 18.01 10.64
N MET A 15 22.46 19.23 10.41
CA MET A 15 23.90 19.47 10.23
C MET A 15 24.71 19.33 11.52
N LEU A 16 24.17 19.74 12.69
CA LEU A 16 24.83 19.53 13.96
C LEU A 16 24.96 18.05 14.33
N GLY A 17 23.94 17.23 14.01
CA GLY A 17 24.00 15.79 14.20
C GLY A 17 25.06 15.12 13.33
N ALA A 18 25.21 15.60 12.09
CA ALA A 18 26.23 15.11 11.15
C ALA A 18 27.67 15.45 11.60
N LEU A 19 27.88 16.65 12.18
CA LEU A 19 29.20 17.05 12.68
C LEU A 19 29.64 16.23 13.90
N SER A 20 28.72 15.81 14.76
CA SER A 20 29.03 15.00 15.94
C SER A 20 29.40 13.54 15.62
N MET A 21 29.11 13.07 14.40
CA MET A 21 29.41 11.71 13.93
C MET A 21 30.61 11.63 12.98
N GLY A 22 31.40 12.71 12.83
CA GLY A 22 32.59 12.72 11.99
C GLY A 22 32.31 12.64 10.46
N ILE A 23 31.11 13.04 10.01
CA ILE A 23 30.75 13.08 8.60
C ILE A 23 31.48 14.26 7.94
N THR A 24 32.45 13.96 7.09
CA THR A 24 33.39 14.93 6.51
C THR A 24 33.09 15.27 5.06
N SER A 25 32.12 14.60 4.42
CA SER A 25 31.76 14.83 3.02
C SER A 25 30.24 14.97 2.80
N THR A 26 29.86 15.66 1.73
CA THR A 26 28.45 15.76 1.31
C THR A 26 27.87 14.40 0.91
N HIS A 27 28.71 13.46 0.41
CA HIS A 27 28.32 12.08 0.12
C HIS A 27 27.94 11.33 1.38
N ASP A 28 28.72 11.46 2.45
CA ASP A 28 28.44 10.80 3.72
C ASP A 28 27.17 11.36 4.37
N ALA A 29 26.94 12.67 4.27
CA ALA A 29 25.72 13.30 4.76
C ALA A 29 24.45 12.81 4.01
N VAL A 30 24.55 12.63 2.69
CA VAL A 30 23.46 12.08 1.87
C VAL A 30 23.22 10.60 2.19
N ALA A 31 24.29 9.81 2.33
CA ALA A 31 24.21 8.41 2.70
C ALA A 31 23.61 8.24 4.11
N PHE A 32 24.01 9.07 5.07
CA PHE A 32 23.44 9.09 6.42
C PHE A 32 21.96 9.48 6.43
N ALA A 33 21.58 10.51 5.67
CA ALA A 33 20.18 10.91 5.53
C ALA A 33 19.33 9.82 4.87
N ALA A 34 19.87 9.14 3.87
CA ALA A 34 19.20 8.00 3.22
C ALA A 34 19.07 6.81 4.18
N ALA A 35 20.13 6.46 4.91
CA ALA A 35 20.10 5.39 5.91
C ALA A 35 19.13 5.69 7.06
N SER A 36 19.07 6.94 7.54
CA SER A 36 18.12 7.34 8.58
C SER A 36 16.68 7.30 8.09
N SER A 37 16.42 7.65 6.83
CA SER A 37 15.08 7.54 6.25
C SER A 37 14.64 6.09 6.06
N ILE A 38 15.55 5.20 5.64
CA ILE A 38 15.29 3.76 5.53
C ILE A 38 15.00 3.15 6.90
N SER A 39 15.78 3.52 7.93
CA SER A 39 15.52 3.03 9.29
C SER A 39 14.19 3.52 9.86
N GLN A 40 13.79 4.76 9.56
CA GLN A 40 12.49 5.31 9.96
C GLN A 40 11.32 4.62 9.24
N VAL A 41 11.49 4.29 7.96
CA VAL A 41 10.50 3.52 7.20
C VAL A 41 10.39 2.10 7.74
N ALA A 42 11.52 1.44 8.02
CA ALA A 42 11.53 0.12 8.63
C ALA A 42 10.89 0.12 10.03
N GLU A 43 11.19 1.14 10.85
CA GLU A 43 10.58 1.31 12.18
C GLU A 43 9.07 1.62 12.07
N PHE A 44 8.66 2.41 11.09
CA PHE A 44 7.25 2.66 10.80
C PHE A 44 6.55 1.37 10.36
N HIS A 45 7.18 0.59 9.47
CA HIS A 45 6.67 -0.71 9.02
C HIS A 45 6.55 -1.69 10.20
N ASN A 46 7.58 -1.80 11.04
CA ASN A 46 7.54 -2.63 12.24
C ASN A 46 6.44 -2.17 13.21
N ARG A 47 6.25 -0.86 13.41
CA ARG A 47 5.16 -0.34 14.25
C ARG A 47 3.77 -0.61 13.64
N MET A 48 3.64 -0.60 12.32
CA MET A 48 2.38 -0.97 11.65
C MET A 48 2.10 -2.46 11.80
N GLN A 49 3.13 -3.32 11.76
CA GLN A 49 3.00 -4.75 12.08
C GLN A 49 2.71 -4.98 13.57
N GLU A 50 3.40 -4.28 14.47
CA GLU A 50 3.15 -4.34 15.92
C GLU A 50 1.74 -3.88 16.29
N THR A 51 1.15 -2.91 15.58
CA THR A 51 -0.25 -2.52 15.79
C THR A 51 -1.23 -3.58 15.31
N ALA A 52 -0.88 -4.40 14.34
CA ALA A 52 -1.66 -5.59 13.98
C ALA A 52 -1.54 -6.69 15.06
N ASP A 53 -0.38 -6.81 15.71
CA ASP A 53 -0.14 -7.77 16.80
C ASP A 53 -0.72 -7.31 18.16
N ASN A 54 -1.04 -6.02 18.33
CA ASN A 54 -1.53 -5.42 19.59
C ASN A 54 -3.03 -5.64 19.88
N GLY A 55 -3.58 -6.76 19.48
CA GLY A 55 -4.92 -7.16 19.88
C GLY A 55 -6.05 -6.51 19.06
N ALA A 56 -5.77 -5.93 17.90
CA ALA A 56 -6.76 -5.39 16.98
C ALA A 56 -7.06 -6.38 15.84
N ILE A 57 -8.29 -6.33 15.32
CA ILE A 57 -8.66 -7.06 14.09
C ILE A 57 -8.16 -6.25 12.88
N THR A 58 -7.45 -6.92 11.96
CA THR A 58 -7.04 -6.34 10.67
C THR A 58 -7.93 -6.87 9.56
N ILE A 59 -8.48 -5.98 8.73
CA ILE A 59 -9.29 -6.35 7.55
C ILE A 59 -8.47 -6.02 6.30
N LEU A 60 -8.28 -7.01 5.44
CA LEU A 60 -7.54 -6.91 4.20
C LEU A 60 -8.44 -7.28 2.99
N PRO A 61 -8.30 -6.59 1.87
CA PRO A 61 -7.47 -5.42 1.63
C PRO A 61 -7.79 -4.24 2.54
N ILE A 62 -6.83 -3.33 2.68
CA ILE A 62 -6.93 -2.20 3.61
C ILE A 62 -8.19 -1.36 3.39
N ASN A 63 -8.64 -0.69 4.45
CA ASN A 63 -9.79 0.21 4.41
C ASN A 63 -9.66 1.27 3.29
N ARG A 64 -10.77 1.59 2.63
CA ARG A 64 -10.90 2.48 1.45
C ARG A 64 -10.28 1.92 0.16
N ALA A 65 -10.01 0.63 0.09
CA ALA A 65 -9.62 0.00 -1.17
C ALA A 65 -10.68 0.20 -2.25
N LYS A 66 -10.24 0.34 -3.50
CA LYS A 66 -11.09 0.48 -4.68
C LYS A 66 -10.89 -0.72 -5.58
N PHE A 67 -11.99 -1.23 -6.14
CA PHE A 67 -12.02 -2.38 -7.03
C PHE A 67 -12.80 -2.04 -8.30
N TRP A 68 -12.38 -2.64 -9.39
CA TRP A 68 -13.25 -2.76 -10.57
C TRP A 68 -14.28 -3.86 -10.33
N ALA A 69 -15.50 -3.67 -10.82
CA ALA A 69 -16.48 -4.75 -10.80
C ALA A 69 -15.93 -5.98 -11.53
N GLY A 70 -15.98 -7.15 -10.89
CA GLY A 70 -15.39 -8.40 -11.38
C GLY A 70 -13.87 -8.53 -11.19
N GLN A 71 -13.19 -7.55 -10.60
CA GLN A 71 -11.77 -7.68 -10.25
C GLN A 71 -11.61 -8.77 -9.19
N ARG A 72 -10.66 -9.69 -9.41
CA ARG A 72 -10.33 -10.75 -8.47
C ARG A 72 -9.39 -10.25 -7.39
N PHE A 73 -9.59 -10.72 -6.17
CA PHE A 73 -8.74 -10.46 -5.02
C PHE A 73 -8.92 -11.54 -3.96
N ASP A 74 -8.01 -11.61 -3.02
CA ASP A 74 -8.17 -12.42 -1.82
C ASP A 74 -8.69 -11.53 -0.69
N PHE A 75 -9.67 -12.02 0.03
CA PHE A 75 -10.27 -11.35 1.17
C PHE A 75 -9.78 -12.03 2.45
N GLU A 76 -9.27 -11.25 3.38
CA GLU A 76 -8.74 -11.77 4.63
C GLU A 76 -9.12 -10.91 5.83
N VAL A 77 -9.36 -11.54 6.94
CA VAL A 77 -9.50 -10.89 8.24
C VAL A 77 -8.58 -11.59 9.22
N GLU A 78 -7.67 -10.84 9.79
CA GLU A 78 -6.75 -11.32 10.80
C GLU A 78 -7.29 -10.97 12.19
N PHE A 79 -7.42 -11.97 13.00
CA PHE A 79 -7.84 -11.86 14.39
C PHE A 79 -6.63 -12.07 15.30
N PRO A 80 -6.56 -11.34 16.41
CA PRO A 80 -5.53 -11.58 17.42
C PRO A 80 -5.50 -13.05 17.86
N LYS A 81 -4.33 -13.53 18.23
CA LYS A 81 -4.16 -14.85 18.83
C LYS A 81 -5.18 -15.06 19.98
N ASN A 82 -5.67 -16.28 20.11
CA ASN A 82 -6.69 -16.68 21.11
C ASN A 82 -8.08 -16.05 20.92
N SER A 83 -8.36 -15.44 19.78
CA SER A 83 -9.71 -15.02 19.43
C SER A 83 -10.61 -16.21 19.10
N THR A 84 -11.89 -16.10 19.43
CA THR A 84 -12.93 -17.10 19.15
C THR A 84 -14.20 -16.41 18.65
N ASN A 85 -15.19 -17.19 18.18
CA ASN A 85 -16.49 -16.68 17.73
C ASN A 85 -16.37 -15.61 16.63
N PHE A 86 -15.65 -15.95 15.56
CA PHE A 86 -15.45 -15.06 14.42
C PHE A 86 -16.77 -14.78 13.70
N ASN A 87 -17.03 -13.52 13.45
CA ASN A 87 -18.12 -13.07 12.60
C ASN A 87 -17.60 -12.04 11.61
N VAL A 88 -17.66 -12.39 10.32
CA VAL A 88 -17.20 -11.52 9.23
C VAL A 88 -18.37 -11.30 8.27
N GLY A 89 -18.73 -10.04 8.09
CA GLY A 89 -19.88 -9.63 7.27
C GLY A 89 -19.53 -8.56 6.24
N ILE A 90 -20.29 -8.56 5.16
CA ILE A 90 -20.24 -7.57 4.09
C ILE A 90 -21.66 -7.08 3.82
N ASN A 91 -21.88 -5.77 4.01
CA ASN A 91 -23.21 -5.15 3.90
C ASN A 91 -24.30 -5.85 4.74
N GLY A 92 -23.92 -6.39 5.91
CA GLY A 92 -24.84 -7.07 6.84
C GLY A 92 -25.06 -8.57 6.54
N GLU A 93 -24.53 -9.11 5.47
CA GLU A 93 -24.55 -10.56 5.18
C GLU A 93 -23.20 -11.20 5.50
N GLY A 94 -23.17 -12.49 5.85
CA GLY A 94 -21.93 -13.23 6.08
C GLY A 94 -21.03 -13.24 4.85
N ALA A 95 -19.71 -13.01 5.03
CA ALA A 95 -18.77 -12.93 3.92
C ALA A 95 -18.75 -14.19 3.05
N GLU A 96 -18.81 -15.38 3.66
CA GLU A 96 -18.89 -16.65 2.92
C GLU A 96 -20.11 -16.72 2.00
N LYS A 97 -21.26 -16.20 2.46
CA LYS A 97 -22.48 -16.16 1.66
C LYS A 97 -22.36 -15.17 0.51
N VAL A 98 -21.78 -13.98 0.78
CA VAL A 98 -21.58 -12.94 -0.24
C VAL A 98 -20.67 -13.43 -1.36
N PHE A 99 -19.59 -14.12 -1.03
CA PHE A 99 -18.63 -14.64 -2.01
C PHE A 99 -18.97 -16.04 -2.55
N GLY A 100 -19.93 -16.74 -1.94
CA GLY A 100 -20.27 -18.10 -2.33
C GLY A 100 -19.16 -19.12 -2.08
N LYS A 101 -18.22 -18.82 -1.17
CA LYS A 101 -17.04 -19.63 -0.85
C LYS A 101 -16.84 -19.73 0.65
N LYS A 102 -16.29 -20.87 1.09
CA LYS A 102 -15.92 -21.07 2.48
C LYS A 102 -14.60 -20.36 2.82
N ALA A 103 -14.52 -19.86 4.02
CA ALA A 103 -13.27 -19.33 4.55
C ALA A 103 -12.32 -20.45 4.95
N ILE A 104 -11.05 -20.22 4.73
CA ILE A 104 -9.94 -21.01 5.26
C ILE A 104 -9.52 -20.31 6.56
N ILE A 105 -9.55 -21.03 7.65
CA ILE A 105 -9.10 -20.52 8.95
C ILE A 105 -7.76 -21.17 9.27
N THR A 106 -6.74 -20.33 9.46
CA THR A 106 -5.38 -20.77 9.75
C THR A 106 -4.87 -20.06 11.01
N ASP A 107 -4.31 -20.82 11.94
CA ASP A 107 -3.59 -20.26 13.10
C ASP A 107 -2.10 -20.18 12.75
N TYR A 108 -1.59 -18.97 12.63
CA TYR A 108 -0.16 -18.68 12.39
C TYR A 108 0.66 -18.55 13.67
N GLY A 109 0.05 -18.81 14.84
CA GLY A 109 0.72 -18.70 16.13
C GLY A 109 0.82 -17.26 16.66
N THR A 110 0.83 -16.26 15.81
CA THR A 110 0.79 -14.81 16.14
C THR A 110 -0.63 -14.27 16.01
N HIS A 111 -1.37 -14.72 15.03
CA HIS A 111 -2.74 -14.31 14.71
C HIS A 111 -3.52 -15.47 14.09
N ILE A 112 -4.83 -15.32 13.98
CA ILE A 112 -5.71 -16.27 13.29
C ILE A 112 -6.21 -15.60 12.03
N SER A 113 -5.92 -16.19 10.87
CA SER A 113 -6.39 -15.74 9.56
C SER A 113 -7.75 -16.38 9.24
N TYR A 114 -8.70 -15.57 8.83
CA TYR A 114 -9.95 -15.95 8.17
C TYR A 114 -9.86 -15.47 6.72
N ARG A 115 -9.63 -16.37 5.77
CA ARG A 115 -9.31 -16.01 4.38
C ARG A 115 -10.26 -16.66 3.39
N ILE A 116 -10.70 -15.89 2.38
CA ILE A 116 -11.47 -16.37 1.24
C ILE A 116 -10.74 -15.97 -0.03
N ASN A 117 -10.16 -16.94 -0.72
CA ASN A 117 -9.33 -16.70 -1.90
C ASN A 117 -10.13 -16.47 -3.16
N ASN A 118 -9.55 -15.65 -4.06
CA ASN A 118 -10.01 -15.46 -5.42
C ASN A 118 -11.50 -15.08 -5.50
N VAL A 119 -11.86 -14.01 -4.79
CA VAL A 119 -13.23 -13.46 -4.75
C VAL A 119 -13.37 -12.24 -5.66
N THR A 120 -14.62 -11.87 -5.97
CA THR A 120 -14.96 -10.67 -6.75
C THR A 120 -16.09 -9.90 -6.10
N PHE A 121 -16.15 -8.60 -6.36
CA PHE A 121 -17.35 -7.81 -6.22
C PHE A 121 -17.90 -7.46 -7.61
N ASP A 122 -19.02 -8.03 -7.99
CA ASP A 122 -19.60 -7.81 -9.33
C ASP A 122 -20.50 -6.57 -9.36
N LYS A 123 -21.10 -6.19 -8.23
CA LYS A 123 -22.00 -5.04 -8.15
C LYS A 123 -21.23 -3.79 -7.72
N ILE A 124 -21.35 -2.72 -8.49
CA ILE A 124 -20.81 -1.39 -8.15
C ILE A 124 -21.39 -0.85 -6.84
N GLY A 125 -20.70 0.12 -6.25
CA GLY A 125 -21.09 0.81 -5.02
C GLY A 125 -20.21 0.48 -3.83
N GLU A 126 -20.63 0.99 -2.67
CA GLU A 126 -19.92 0.80 -1.41
C GLU A 126 -20.13 -0.61 -0.84
N LYS A 127 -19.06 -1.22 -0.34
CA LYS A 127 -19.08 -2.48 0.40
C LYS A 127 -18.55 -2.22 1.82
N ARG A 128 -19.43 -2.33 2.79
CA ARG A 128 -19.09 -2.17 4.21
C ARG A 128 -18.76 -3.53 4.79
N VAL A 129 -17.52 -3.69 5.21
CA VAL A 129 -17.03 -4.90 5.87
C VAL A 129 -17.07 -4.68 7.37
N THR A 130 -17.53 -5.67 8.08
CA THR A 130 -17.53 -5.73 9.55
C THR A 130 -16.89 -7.03 9.99
N ALA A 131 -16.01 -6.98 10.97
CA ALA A 131 -15.43 -8.14 11.60
C ALA A 131 -15.57 -8.04 13.12
N SER A 132 -15.88 -9.13 13.78
CA SER A 132 -15.89 -9.21 15.24
C SER A 132 -15.48 -10.58 15.72
N ALA A 133 -14.91 -10.63 16.92
CA ALA A 133 -14.53 -11.84 17.62
C ALA A 133 -14.61 -11.65 19.14
N SER A 134 -14.56 -12.74 19.88
CA SER A 134 -14.33 -12.74 21.32
C SER A 134 -12.83 -12.87 21.57
N GLY A 135 -12.23 -11.85 22.19
CA GLY A 135 -10.82 -11.84 22.61
C GLY A 135 -10.68 -12.02 24.13
N LEU A 136 -9.46 -12.11 24.62
CA LEU A 136 -9.15 -12.26 26.04
C LEU A 136 -9.70 -11.11 26.91
N SER A 137 -9.72 -9.89 26.36
CA SER A 137 -10.17 -8.68 27.06
C SER A 137 -11.61 -8.27 26.71
N GLY A 138 -12.38 -9.13 26.04
CA GLY A 138 -13.75 -8.85 25.64
C GLY A 138 -13.98 -8.92 24.12
N ARG A 139 -15.06 -8.27 23.67
CA ARG A 139 -15.46 -8.29 22.27
C ARG A 139 -14.59 -7.34 21.44
N LEU A 140 -13.99 -7.88 20.39
CA LEU A 140 -13.22 -7.15 19.40
C LEU A 140 -14.10 -6.81 18.19
N GLN A 141 -13.89 -5.64 17.56
CA GLN A 141 -14.60 -5.22 16.36
C GLN A 141 -13.71 -4.39 15.46
N ALA A 142 -13.84 -4.60 14.15
CA ALA A 142 -13.23 -3.75 13.12
C ALA A 142 -14.21 -3.50 11.97
N LYS A 143 -13.97 -2.42 11.22
CA LYS A 143 -14.78 -2.03 10.06
C LYS A 143 -13.87 -1.55 8.94
N ALA A 144 -14.23 -1.90 7.70
CA ALA A 144 -13.63 -1.35 6.50
C ALA A 144 -14.73 -1.02 5.48
N ALA A 145 -14.44 -0.09 4.59
CA ALA A 145 -15.32 0.27 3.49
C ALA A 145 -14.54 0.21 2.18
N TYR A 146 -15.09 -0.45 1.19
CA TYR A 146 -14.53 -0.53 -0.16
C TYR A 146 -15.44 0.14 -1.15
N THR A 147 -14.88 0.64 -2.24
CA THR A 147 -15.64 1.20 -3.35
C THR A 147 -15.46 0.34 -4.58
N VAL A 148 -16.55 -0.19 -5.12
CA VAL A 148 -16.55 -0.93 -6.37
C VAL A 148 -17.03 -0.01 -7.49
N VAL A 149 -16.23 0.14 -8.52
CA VAL A 149 -16.51 1.01 -9.67
C VAL A 149 -16.57 0.18 -10.95
N GLN A 150 -17.25 0.70 -11.95
CA GLN A 150 -17.26 0.12 -13.30
C GLN A 150 -16.78 1.17 -14.29
N GLU A 151 -15.88 0.77 -15.16
CA GLU A 151 -15.47 1.63 -16.26
C GLU A 151 -16.55 1.66 -17.34
N LYS A 152 -16.92 2.86 -17.76
CA LYS A 152 -17.71 3.04 -18.98
C LYS A 152 -16.77 3.09 -20.16
N ALA A 153 -16.19 1.95 -20.53
CA ALA A 153 -15.31 1.86 -21.69
C ALA A 153 -16.09 2.18 -22.96
N ARG A 154 -15.83 3.34 -23.55
CA ARG A 154 -16.40 3.72 -24.87
C ARG A 154 -15.67 3.04 -26.03
N ARG A 155 -14.41 2.63 -25.85
CA ARG A 155 -13.58 1.93 -26.84
C ARG A 155 -12.64 0.96 -26.12
N ARG A 156 -12.44 -0.21 -26.72
CA ARG A 156 -11.40 -1.15 -26.29
C ARG A 156 -10.13 -0.88 -27.09
N ALA A 157 -9.01 -0.66 -26.40
CA ALA A 157 -7.71 -0.64 -27.04
C ALA A 157 -7.35 -2.04 -27.54
N LYS A 158 -6.77 -2.13 -28.75
CA LYS A 158 -6.25 -3.41 -29.25
C LYS A 158 -4.91 -3.77 -28.59
N ASN A 159 -4.09 -2.77 -28.34
CA ASN A 159 -2.79 -2.92 -27.72
C ASN A 159 -2.61 -1.84 -26.64
N VAL A 160 -1.91 -2.18 -25.58
CA VAL A 160 -1.51 -1.27 -24.51
C VAL A 160 0.00 -1.36 -24.36
N ILE A 161 0.68 -0.22 -24.40
CA ILE A 161 2.10 -0.11 -24.08
C ILE A 161 2.20 0.69 -22.78
N LEU A 162 2.72 0.04 -21.75
CA LEU A 162 2.89 0.64 -20.43
C LEU A 162 4.38 0.99 -20.22
N PHE A 163 4.65 2.25 -19.98
CA PHE A 163 5.97 2.74 -19.57
C PHE A 163 5.94 3.02 -18.08
N ILE A 164 6.88 2.46 -17.35
CA ILE A 164 7.00 2.61 -15.90
C ILE A 164 8.31 3.30 -15.59
N GLY A 165 8.23 4.43 -14.89
CA GLY A 165 9.38 5.08 -14.29
C GLY A 165 9.56 4.56 -12.88
N ASP A 166 10.39 3.54 -12.70
CA ASP A 166 10.66 2.96 -11.39
C ASP A 166 11.39 3.96 -10.49
N GLY A 167 10.86 4.15 -9.27
CA GLY A 167 11.34 5.16 -8.33
C GLY A 167 11.19 6.62 -8.79
N MET A 168 10.51 6.86 -9.91
CA MET A 168 10.33 8.20 -10.46
C MET A 168 9.28 8.99 -9.66
N SER A 169 9.74 9.76 -8.70
CA SER A 169 8.89 10.71 -7.98
C SER A 169 8.51 11.92 -8.85
N MET A 170 7.52 12.70 -8.41
CA MET A 170 7.18 13.97 -9.06
C MET A 170 8.38 14.92 -9.10
N GLN A 171 9.20 14.92 -8.06
CA GLN A 171 10.42 15.74 -7.99
C GLN A 171 11.47 15.27 -9.00
N ALA A 172 11.66 13.96 -9.17
CA ALA A 172 12.55 13.42 -10.19
C ALA A 172 12.10 13.79 -11.61
N LYS A 173 10.78 13.74 -11.88
CA LYS A 173 10.18 14.19 -13.13
C LYS A 173 10.45 15.69 -13.38
N GLU A 174 10.23 16.53 -12.37
CA GLU A 174 10.49 17.97 -12.47
C GLU A 174 11.96 18.28 -12.75
N LEU A 175 12.87 17.59 -12.02
CA LEU A 175 14.30 17.72 -12.27
C LEU A 175 14.68 17.29 -13.68
N GLY A 176 14.13 16.18 -14.16
CA GLY A 176 14.33 15.71 -15.54
C GLY A 176 13.86 16.74 -16.58
N ARG A 177 12.76 17.45 -16.33
CA ARG A 177 12.27 18.54 -17.18
C ARG A 177 13.23 19.72 -17.17
N ILE A 178 13.70 20.14 -16.00
CA ILE A 178 14.70 21.24 -15.88
C ILE A 178 15.96 20.90 -16.65
N LEU A 179 16.53 19.72 -16.43
CA LEU A 179 17.79 19.31 -17.05
C LEU A 179 17.68 19.14 -18.57
N SER A 180 16.55 18.63 -19.07
CA SER A 180 16.38 18.35 -20.50
C SER A 180 15.83 19.51 -21.32
N LYS A 181 15.04 20.40 -20.70
CA LYS A 181 14.36 21.50 -21.39
C LYS A 181 14.88 22.87 -21.00
N GLY A 182 15.52 22.99 -19.86
CA GLY A 182 16.02 24.24 -19.32
C GLY A 182 14.94 25.12 -18.70
N LEU A 183 15.42 26.20 -18.08
CA LEU A 183 14.58 27.23 -17.46
C LEU A 183 15.00 28.62 -18.01
N SER A 184 14.03 29.48 -18.25
CA SER A 184 14.24 30.90 -18.56
C SER A 184 13.25 31.73 -17.77
N ASN A 185 13.74 32.74 -17.05
CA ASN A 185 12.90 33.66 -16.27
C ASN A 185 11.96 32.94 -15.28
N GLY A 186 12.44 31.83 -14.62
CA GLY A 186 11.68 31.05 -13.66
C GLY A 186 10.59 30.14 -14.26
N LYS A 187 10.57 29.97 -15.60
CA LYS A 187 9.62 29.12 -16.32
C LYS A 187 10.35 28.02 -17.08
N PHE A 188 9.72 26.85 -17.19
CA PHE A 188 10.23 25.79 -18.08
C PHE A 188 10.15 26.23 -19.53
N ASN A 189 11.20 25.93 -20.30
CA ASN A 189 11.25 26.28 -21.73
C ASN A 189 10.37 25.34 -22.59
N ASP A 190 10.17 24.09 -22.17
CA ASP A 190 9.28 23.12 -22.81
C ASP A 190 8.88 22.04 -21.78
N VAL A 191 8.02 21.13 -22.19
CA VAL A 191 7.52 19.99 -21.38
C VAL A 191 8.12 18.66 -21.88
N LEU A 192 8.09 17.64 -21.00
CA LEU A 192 8.51 16.29 -21.37
C LEU A 192 7.48 15.63 -22.30
N SER A 193 7.93 14.66 -23.11
CA SER A 193 7.05 13.94 -24.04
C SER A 193 5.87 13.26 -23.32
N MET A 194 6.08 12.73 -22.11
CA MET A 194 5.03 12.14 -21.30
C MET A 194 3.97 13.15 -20.84
N GLU A 195 4.33 14.42 -20.73
CA GLU A 195 3.41 15.51 -20.35
C GLU A 195 2.55 16.01 -21.52
N LYS A 196 2.89 15.62 -22.75
CA LYS A 196 2.11 15.92 -23.98
C LYS A 196 0.97 14.91 -24.20
N MET A 197 0.80 13.91 -23.36
CA MET A 197 -0.29 12.95 -23.47
C MET A 197 -1.64 13.61 -23.19
N PRO A 198 -2.71 13.18 -23.88
CA PRO A 198 -4.01 13.88 -23.85
C PRO A 198 -4.78 13.69 -22.53
N SER A 199 -4.36 12.77 -21.70
CA SER A 199 -5.04 12.46 -20.43
C SER A 199 -4.02 12.26 -19.32
N LEU A 200 -4.40 12.71 -18.13
CA LEU A 200 -3.65 12.54 -16.89
C LEU A 200 -4.55 11.92 -15.83
N ALA A 201 -4.01 10.99 -15.06
CA ALA A 201 -4.69 10.43 -13.90
C ALA A 201 -3.69 10.24 -12.76
N LEU A 202 -4.21 10.16 -11.54
CA LEU A 202 -3.45 9.76 -10.36
C LEU A 202 -3.79 8.30 -10.02
N VAL A 203 -2.76 7.54 -9.68
CA VAL A 203 -2.89 6.13 -9.28
C VAL A 203 -2.52 6.01 -7.81
N THR A 204 -3.37 5.33 -7.05
CA THR A 204 -3.02 4.92 -5.69
C THR A 204 -2.16 3.66 -5.74
N THR A 205 -1.07 3.66 -5.01
CA THR A 205 -0.04 2.61 -5.12
C THR A 205 0.04 1.69 -3.91
N SER A 206 -0.91 1.79 -2.96
CA SER A 206 -0.90 0.93 -1.76
C SER A 206 -0.82 -0.56 -2.10
N GLY A 207 0.01 -1.29 -1.36
CA GLY A 207 0.05 -2.75 -1.38
C GLY A 207 -1.21 -3.38 -0.79
N TYR A 208 -1.15 -4.68 -0.53
CA TYR A 208 -2.22 -5.44 0.13
C TYR A 208 -2.27 -5.13 1.62
N ASP A 209 -1.13 -5.08 2.26
CA ASP A 209 -0.90 -4.95 3.71
C ASP A 209 -0.45 -3.55 4.14
N SER A 210 -0.03 -2.69 3.21
CA SER A 210 0.55 -1.38 3.52
C SER A 210 0.15 -0.29 2.52
N ILE A 211 0.03 0.94 3.01
CA ILE A 211 -0.11 2.13 2.15
C ILE A 211 1.21 2.51 1.46
N VAL A 212 2.34 2.10 2.04
CA VAL A 212 3.67 2.23 1.42
C VAL A 212 3.94 0.98 0.60
N THR A 213 4.43 1.16 -0.61
CA THR A 213 4.69 0.08 -1.55
C THR A 213 6.15 0.11 -2.02
N ASP A 214 6.57 -0.96 -2.67
CA ASP A 214 7.83 -1.06 -3.40
C ASP A 214 7.59 -1.45 -4.87
N SER A 215 8.65 -1.61 -5.64
CA SER A 215 8.57 -1.97 -7.05
C SER A 215 8.10 -3.41 -7.27
N ALA A 216 8.41 -4.32 -6.36
CA ALA A 216 8.10 -5.74 -6.47
C ALA A 216 6.59 -5.99 -6.36
N ASN A 217 5.97 -5.56 -5.27
CA ASN A 217 4.54 -5.74 -5.07
C ASN A 217 3.70 -4.86 -6.02
N SER A 218 4.21 -3.68 -6.41
CA SER A 218 3.56 -2.84 -7.43
C SER A 218 3.54 -3.54 -8.78
N MET A 219 4.65 -4.21 -9.18
CA MET A 219 4.68 -4.99 -10.41
C MET A 219 3.64 -6.11 -10.39
N SER A 220 3.49 -6.81 -9.29
CA SER A 220 2.43 -7.81 -9.13
C SER A 220 1.06 -7.21 -9.42
N ALA A 221 0.79 -6.02 -8.89
CA ALA A 221 -0.52 -5.37 -9.04
C ALA A 221 -0.83 -5.02 -10.50
N TYR A 222 0.08 -4.39 -11.25
CA TYR A 222 -0.24 -3.98 -12.63
C TYR A 222 -0.07 -5.09 -13.66
N MET A 223 0.66 -6.17 -13.38
CA MET A 223 0.79 -7.31 -14.28
C MET A 223 -0.29 -8.36 -14.09
N THR A 224 -0.79 -8.56 -12.88
CA THR A 224 -1.76 -9.62 -12.56
C THR A 224 -3.16 -9.09 -12.24
N GLY A 225 -3.28 -7.80 -11.92
CA GLY A 225 -4.51 -7.21 -11.39
C GLY A 225 -4.74 -7.49 -9.90
N ASN A 226 -3.81 -8.18 -9.24
CA ASN A 226 -3.88 -8.51 -7.82
C ASN A 226 -2.77 -7.82 -7.05
N LYS A 227 -3.11 -7.27 -5.89
CA LYS A 227 -2.13 -6.68 -4.99
C LYS A 227 -1.34 -7.78 -4.27
N SER A 228 -0.06 -7.51 -4.07
CA SER A 228 0.84 -8.32 -3.26
C SER A 228 1.30 -7.51 -2.03
N VAL A 229 2.03 -8.16 -1.16
CA VAL A 229 2.62 -7.55 0.04
C VAL A 229 3.94 -6.87 -0.28
N VAL A 230 4.36 -5.96 0.58
CA VAL A 230 5.67 -5.28 0.47
C VAL A 230 6.80 -6.32 0.41
N ASN A 231 7.78 -6.08 -0.45
CA ASN A 231 8.93 -6.95 -0.73
C ASN A 231 8.60 -8.32 -1.37
N ALA A 232 7.38 -8.52 -1.86
CA ALA A 232 7.02 -9.75 -2.55
C ALA A 232 6.53 -9.48 -3.97
N MET A 233 6.92 -10.32 -4.93
CA MET A 233 6.53 -10.22 -6.33
C MET A 233 5.97 -11.53 -6.84
N GLY A 234 4.78 -11.49 -7.43
CA GLY A 234 4.14 -12.66 -8.04
C GLY A 234 3.60 -13.68 -7.07
N VAL A 235 3.52 -13.35 -5.78
CA VAL A 235 2.98 -14.21 -4.73
C VAL A 235 1.79 -13.55 -4.06
N TYR A 236 0.89 -14.38 -3.52
CA TYR A 236 -0.19 -13.92 -2.67
C TYR A 236 0.32 -13.72 -1.24
N GLU A 237 -0.40 -12.90 -0.50
CA GLU A 237 -0.12 -12.72 0.90
C GLU A 237 -0.47 -13.99 1.69
N ASN A 238 0.51 -14.57 2.37
CA ASN A 238 0.35 -15.71 3.26
C ASN A 238 0.99 -15.49 4.64
N ARG A 239 1.63 -14.33 4.84
CA ARG A 239 2.36 -13.94 6.06
C ARG A 239 3.40 -14.94 6.56
N THR A 240 3.82 -15.89 5.74
CA THR A 240 4.98 -16.70 6.06
C THR A 240 6.27 -15.90 5.82
N LYS A 241 7.35 -16.31 6.47
CA LYS A 241 8.68 -15.72 6.21
C LYS A 241 9.23 -16.11 4.84
N ASP A 242 8.70 -17.18 4.26
CA ASP A 242 9.06 -17.64 2.93
C ASP A 242 7.96 -17.26 1.93
N PRO A 243 8.20 -16.29 1.05
CA PRO A 243 7.22 -15.89 0.03
C PRO A 243 6.95 -16.99 -1.01
N LEU A 244 7.75 -18.05 -1.06
CA LEU A 244 7.54 -19.21 -1.93
C LEU A 244 6.63 -20.26 -1.28
N ASP A 245 6.41 -20.19 0.02
CA ASP A 245 5.50 -21.05 0.78
C ASP A 245 4.05 -20.56 0.64
N ASP A 246 3.59 -20.43 -0.60
CA ASP A 246 2.22 -20.03 -0.91
C ASP A 246 1.30 -21.25 -0.82
N PRO A 247 0.32 -21.29 0.08
CA PRO A 247 -0.54 -22.44 0.35
C PRO A 247 -1.61 -22.70 -0.75
N LYS A 248 -1.38 -22.36 -1.98
CA LYS A 248 -2.33 -22.62 -3.07
C LYS A 248 -2.36 -24.04 -3.53
#